data_dfff4253f010fb20446b1f1457719434
#
_entry.id   dfff4253f010fb20446b1f1457719434
#
_cell.length_a   1.000
_cell.length_b   1.000
_cell.length_c   1.000
_cell.angle_alpha   90.00
_cell.angle_beta   90.00
_cell.angle_gamma   90.00
#
_symmetry.space_group_name_H-M   'P 1'
#
loop_
_entity.id
_entity.type
_entity.pdbx_description
1 polymer ?
#
loop_
_entity_poly.entity_id
_entity_poly.type
_entity_poly.pdbx_seq_one_letter_code
_entity_poly.pdbx_strand_id
1 'polypeptide(L)'
;MALFINAVEEVVAKQAADMIVQMDERISARLRVAEVIAYALNRLPPMYATTREGFSYLRNKVISDMGGQIYETLHLAVQRLLLGDPLYDPTPIPDSFFTDSASVLNRLCQVFGREQMRWRDVAIAVQSAVLRLTTSPAENLEEITEIQVPDETPSGGHPRFRAEMAGLKSYIKRARAKQRMAQQLGQEDQTIIQTGEHSGWKQDTVKAYSVMIAHDELVLYLLRPRLKIVNVMEELVMLAVQKINAPQAQEGNRPAEIAAYALNRLPPLYATSWNGYNISRQCGINELAKDIILAVRNGALKVLQSPPAPSTSPFATDFEAEARETIQNLCRILDRDDIDLTNVVQVVQEFLNH
;
A
#
# COMPACT_ATOMS: atom_id res chain seq x y z
N MET A 1 14.91 -1.17 -4.23
CA MET A 1 13.52 -0.79 -4.09
C MET A 1 13.39 0.54 -3.40
N ALA A 2 12.36 1.34 -3.69
CA ALA A 2 12.31 2.72 -3.26
C ALA A 2 12.21 2.84 -1.73
N LEU A 3 13.26 3.39 -1.14
CA LEU A 3 13.37 3.71 0.29
C LEU A 3 12.71 5.07 0.60
N PHE A 4 11.64 5.43 -0.13
CA PHE A 4 10.91 6.68 0.02
C PHE A 4 9.41 6.46 -0.20
N ILE A 5 8.58 7.28 0.43
CA ILE A 5 7.13 7.14 0.43
C ILE A 5 6.48 8.51 0.27
N ASN A 6 5.45 8.57 -0.58
CA ASN A 6 4.64 9.77 -0.76
C ASN A 6 3.53 9.83 0.28
N ALA A 7 3.61 10.79 1.21
CA ALA A 7 2.62 10.96 2.28
C ALA A 7 1.21 11.35 1.76
N VAL A 8 1.11 11.89 0.54
CA VAL A 8 -0.17 12.27 -0.07
C VAL A 8 -1.01 11.04 -0.41
N GLU A 9 -0.38 9.91 -0.79
CA GLU A 9 -1.08 8.69 -1.21
C GLU A 9 -2.03 8.14 -0.15
N GLU A 10 -1.55 8.05 1.10
CA GLU A 10 -2.37 7.54 2.21
C GLU A 10 -3.59 8.42 2.45
N VAL A 11 -3.37 9.75 2.49
CA VAL A 11 -4.44 10.70 2.78
C VAL A 11 -5.48 10.72 1.67
N VAL A 12 -5.04 10.71 0.41
CA VAL A 12 -5.92 10.64 -0.76
C VAL A 12 -6.70 9.33 -0.79
N ALA A 13 -6.04 8.19 -0.57
CA ALA A 13 -6.70 6.88 -0.55
C ALA A 13 -7.75 6.78 0.55
N LYS A 14 -7.44 7.31 1.74
CA LYS A 14 -8.38 7.36 2.86
C LYS A 14 -9.59 8.24 2.55
N GLN A 15 -9.38 9.47 2.10
CA GLN A 15 -10.47 10.38 1.78
C GLN A 15 -11.32 9.88 0.60
N ALA A 16 -10.70 9.25 -0.42
CA ALA A 16 -11.41 8.61 -1.52
C ALA A 16 -12.32 7.48 -1.03
N ALA A 17 -11.82 6.63 -0.14
CA ALA A 17 -12.60 5.55 0.45
C ALA A 17 -13.78 6.09 1.27
N ASP A 18 -13.54 7.10 2.12
CA ASP A 18 -14.58 7.72 2.94
C ASP A 18 -15.66 8.39 2.05
N MET A 19 -15.25 9.06 0.97
CA MET A 19 -16.16 9.67 0.00
C MET A 19 -17.02 8.64 -0.74
N ILE A 20 -16.42 7.56 -1.26
CA ILE A 20 -17.13 6.52 -2.03
C ILE A 20 -18.11 5.74 -1.14
N VAL A 21 -17.78 5.55 0.15
CA VAL A 21 -18.69 4.92 1.12
C VAL A 21 -19.97 5.72 1.32
N GLN A 22 -19.89 7.05 1.22
CA GLN A 22 -21.03 7.95 1.41
C GLN A 22 -21.89 8.09 0.15
N MET A 23 -21.42 7.60 -1.01
CA MET A 23 -22.16 7.66 -2.27
C MET A 23 -23.24 6.57 -2.36
N ASP A 24 -24.24 6.84 -3.21
CA ASP A 24 -25.22 5.84 -3.60
C ASP A 24 -24.54 4.60 -4.21
N GLU A 25 -25.04 3.41 -3.90
CA GLU A 25 -24.43 2.14 -4.33
C GLU A 25 -24.37 2.04 -5.87
N ARG A 26 -25.34 2.59 -6.58
CA ARG A 26 -25.38 2.58 -8.05
C ARG A 26 -24.27 3.46 -8.65
N ILE A 27 -23.91 4.53 -7.96
CA ILE A 27 -22.83 5.42 -8.37
C ILE A 27 -21.48 4.79 -8.03
N SER A 28 -21.31 4.33 -6.80
CA SER A 28 -20.06 3.74 -6.33
C SER A 28 -19.68 2.45 -7.10
N ALA A 29 -20.67 1.67 -7.56
CA ALA A 29 -20.43 0.48 -8.37
C ALA A 29 -19.85 0.77 -9.77
N ARG A 30 -20.01 1.99 -10.28
CA ARG A 30 -19.48 2.44 -11.57
C ARG A 30 -18.07 3.02 -11.49
N LEU A 31 -17.56 3.28 -10.28
CA LEU A 31 -16.28 3.91 -10.05
C LEU A 31 -15.18 2.87 -9.75
N ARG A 32 -14.06 2.99 -10.41
CA ARG A 32 -12.83 2.29 -10.04
C ARG A 32 -12.03 3.20 -9.11
N VAL A 33 -11.96 2.81 -7.84
CA VAL A 33 -11.33 3.62 -6.77
C VAL A 33 -9.87 3.96 -7.11
N ALA A 34 -9.14 3.01 -7.69
CA ALA A 34 -7.77 3.23 -8.13
C ALA A 34 -7.65 4.41 -9.11
N GLU A 35 -8.62 4.56 -10.02
CA GLU A 35 -8.65 5.66 -10.99
C GLU A 35 -8.97 7.00 -10.35
N VAL A 36 -9.93 7.02 -9.41
CA VAL A 36 -10.23 8.23 -8.62
C VAL A 36 -8.99 8.70 -7.87
N ILE A 37 -8.28 7.76 -7.23
CA ILE A 37 -7.04 8.04 -6.49
C ILE A 37 -5.93 8.51 -7.44
N ALA A 38 -5.67 7.80 -8.54
CA ALA A 38 -4.62 8.17 -9.49
C ALA A 38 -4.90 9.52 -10.15
N TYR A 39 -6.17 9.81 -10.50
CA TYR A 39 -6.57 11.11 -11.02
C TYR A 39 -6.26 12.24 -10.04
N ALA A 40 -6.58 12.05 -8.76
CA ALA A 40 -6.31 13.04 -7.73
C ALA A 40 -4.79 13.21 -7.50
N LEU A 41 -4.05 12.11 -7.38
CA LEU A 41 -2.60 12.12 -7.15
C LEU A 41 -1.85 12.82 -8.29
N ASN A 42 -2.30 12.71 -9.53
CA ASN A 42 -1.71 13.41 -10.68
C ASN A 42 -1.93 14.93 -10.68
N ARG A 43 -2.76 15.45 -9.78
CA ARG A 43 -3.10 16.89 -9.67
C ARG A 43 -2.68 17.53 -8.36
N LEU A 44 -2.19 16.71 -7.45
CA LEU A 44 -1.74 17.16 -6.15
C LEU A 44 -0.21 17.19 -6.10
N PRO A 45 0.41 18.16 -5.42
CA PRO A 45 1.85 18.17 -5.24
C PRO A 45 2.30 16.96 -4.43
N PRO A 46 3.32 16.21 -4.87
CA PRO A 46 3.84 15.08 -4.13
C PRO A 46 4.61 15.50 -2.89
N MET A 47 4.58 14.69 -1.83
CA MET A 47 5.30 14.91 -0.58
C MET A 47 6.02 13.63 -0.15
N TYR A 48 7.22 13.41 -0.71
CA TYR A 48 8.06 12.25 -0.43
C TYR A 48 8.89 12.42 0.82
N ALA A 49 8.90 11.40 1.64
CA ALA A 49 9.77 11.25 2.81
C ALA A 49 10.66 10.01 2.66
N THR A 50 11.85 10.06 3.28
CA THR A 50 12.83 8.96 3.35
C THR A 50 12.97 8.40 4.77
N THR A 51 12.34 9.04 5.77
CA THR A 51 12.36 8.62 7.18
C THR A 51 10.94 8.56 7.74
N ARG A 52 10.75 7.81 8.84
CA ARG A 52 9.46 7.70 9.54
C ARG A 52 9.00 9.04 10.11
N GLU A 53 9.92 9.78 10.71
CA GLU A 53 9.65 11.09 11.28
C GLU A 53 9.25 12.08 10.17
N GLY A 54 10.01 12.07 9.07
CA GLY A 54 9.69 12.87 7.88
C GLY A 54 8.33 12.54 7.30
N PHE A 55 8.00 11.24 7.20
CA PHE A 55 6.69 10.80 6.74
C PHE A 55 5.57 11.27 7.68
N SER A 56 5.71 11.08 8.99
CA SER A 56 4.72 11.52 9.97
C SER A 56 4.50 13.02 9.94
N TYR A 57 5.58 13.80 9.81
CA TYR A 57 5.52 15.25 9.66
C TYR A 57 4.79 15.67 8.38
N LEU A 58 5.17 15.10 7.22
CA LEU A 58 4.55 15.42 5.94
C LEU A 58 3.08 14.98 5.89
N ARG A 59 2.76 13.82 6.46
CA ARG A 59 1.37 13.34 6.57
C ARG A 59 0.48 14.30 7.32
N ASN A 60 0.94 14.78 8.49
CA ASN A 60 0.19 15.76 9.27
C ASN A 60 0.03 17.07 8.49
N LYS A 61 1.08 17.51 7.80
CA LYS A 61 1.04 18.68 6.94
C LYS A 61 0.04 18.52 5.78
N VAL A 62 0.00 17.37 5.12
CA VAL A 62 -0.99 17.09 4.06
C VAL A 62 -2.41 17.18 4.62
N ILE A 63 -2.65 16.62 5.80
CA ILE A 63 -3.98 16.65 6.44
C ILE A 63 -4.40 18.08 6.78
N SER A 64 -3.48 18.89 7.36
CA SER A 64 -3.81 20.27 7.77
C SER A 64 -3.92 21.24 6.61
N ASP A 65 -2.99 21.16 5.65
CA ASP A 65 -2.82 22.20 4.64
C ASP A 65 -3.56 21.87 3.33
N MET A 66 -3.74 20.58 3.02
CA MET A 66 -4.26 20.13 1.73
C MET A 66 -5.61 19.41 1.80
N GLY A 67 -6.18 19.20 2.98
CA GLY A 67 -7.41 18.42 3.14
C GLY A 67 -8.57 18.91 2.24
N GLY A 68 -8.79 20.22 2.13
CA GLY A 68 -9.79 20.81 1.26
C GLY A 68 -9.47 20.60 -0.23
N GLN A 69 -8.21 20.83 -0.63
CA GLN A 69 -7.78 20.63 -2.03
C GLN A 69 -7.91 19.16 -2.46
N ILE A 70 -7.58 18.22 -1.57
CA ILE A 70 -7.74 16.78 -1.83
C ILE A 70 -9.22 16.46 -2.04
N TYR A 71 -10.08 16.95 -1.15
CA TYR A 71 -11.52 16.73 -1.25
C TYR A 71 -12.12 17.24 -2.58
N GLU A 72 -11.80 18.49 -2.97
CA GLU A 72 -12.23 19.06 -4.25
C GLU A 72 -11.70 18.26 -5.45
N THR A 73 -10.44 17.85 -5.40
CA THR A 73 -9.81 17.08 -6.48
C THR A 73 -10.45 15.71 -6.63
N LEU A 74 -10.79 15.04 -5.51
CA LEU A 74 -11.50 13.77 -5.51
C LEU A 74 -12.93 13.91 -6.06
N HIS A 75 -13.65 14.98 -5.72
CA HIS A 75 -14.96 15.27 -6.32
C HIS A 75 -14.88 15.47 -7.83
N LEU A 76 -13.87 16.20 -8.30
CA LEU A 76 -13.63 16.39 -9.73
C LEU A 76 -13.28 15.05 -10.41
N ALA A 77 -12.50 14.19 -9.76
CA ALA A 77 -12.17 12.85 -10.25
C ALA A 77 -13.43 12.01 -10.47
N VAL A 78 -14.32 11.98 -9.47
CA VAL A 78 -15.58 11.24 -9.54
C VAL A 78 -16.46 11.75 -10.68
N GLN A 79 -16.62 13.07 -10.79
CA GLN A 79 -17.42 13.66 -11.86
C GLN A 79 -16.89 13.29 -13.25
N ARG A 80 -15.58 13.38 -13.46
CA ARG A 80 -14.94 13.05 -14.74
C ARG A 80 -15.11 11.59 -15.12
N LEU A 81 -14.89 10.69 -14.16
CA LEU A 81 -15.02 9.25 -14.41
C LEU A 81 -16.48 8.82 -14.66
N LEU A 82 -17.47 9.46 -14.01
CA LEU A 82 -18.89 9.22 -14.27
C LEU A 82 -19.36 9.71 -15.65
N LEU A 83 -18.76 10.79 -16.14
CA LEU A 83 -19.06 11.31 -17.49
C LEU A 83 -18.46 10.46 -18.62
N GLY A 84 -17.62 9.47 -18.28
CA GLY A 84 -16.93 8.62 -19.25
C GLY A 84 -15.76 9.37 -19.89
N ASP A 85 -14.60 9.34 -19.24
CA ASP A 85 -13.38 9.87 -19.84
C ASP A 85 -12.97 8.99 -21.03
N PRO A 86 -12.83 9.56 -22.25
CA PRO A 86 -12.44 8.80 -23.45
C PRO A 86 -11.02 8.21 -23.35
N LEU A 87 -10.21 8.62 -22.37
CA LEU A 87 -8.88 8.05 -22.09
C LEU A 87 -8.94 6.80 -21.22
N TYR A 88 -10.14 6.34 -20.86
CA TYR A 88 -10.31 5.14 -20.06
C TYR A 88 -9.88 3.89 -20.83
N ASP A 89 -8.84 3.23 -20.34
CA ASP A 89 -8.40 1.92 -20.81
C ASP A 89 -8.59 0.89 -19.69
N PRO A 90 -9.44 -0.13 -19.92
CA PRO A 90 -9.69 -1.15 -18.92
C PRO A 90 -8.56 -2.16 -18.75
N THR A 91 -7.52 -2.14 -19.60
CA THR A 91 -6.42 -3.10 -19.57
C THR A 91 -5.58 -2.91 -18.30
N PRO A 92 -5.63 -3.82 -17.31
CA PRO A 92 -4.88 -3.64 -16.07
C PRO A 92 -3.38 -3.76 -16.33
N ILE A 93 -2.58 -3.14 -15.45
CA ILE A 93 -1.14 -3.37 -15.41
C ILE A 93 -0.92 -4.87 -15.10
N PRO A 94 -0.09 -5.60 -15.88
CA PRO A 94 0.16 -7.02 -15.67
C PRO A 94 0.70 -7.33 -14.28
N ASP A 95 0.28 -8.42 -13.67
CA ASP A 95 0.77 -8.83 -12.34
C ASP A 95 2.28 -9.11 -12.32
N SER A 96 2.86 -9.49 -13.47
CA SER A 96 4.31 -9.66 -13.64
C SER A 96 5.10 -8.36 -13.48
N PHE A 97 4.45 -7.20 -13.56
CA PHE A 97 5.05 -5.90 -13.31
C PHE A 97 5.31 -5.66 -11.81
N PHE A 98 4.46 -6.22 -10.97
CA PHE A 98 4.52 -6.09 -9.52
C PHE A 98 5.33 -7.23 -8.91
N THR A 99 6.67 -7.09 -8.90
CA THR A 99 7.61 -8.12 -8.40
C THR A 99 8.17 -7.80 -7.02
N ASP A 100 7.73 -6.70 -6.42
CA ASP A 100 8.21 -6.26 -5.12
C ASP A 100 7.63 -7.09 -3.96
N SER A 101 8.30 -7.06 -2.81
CA SER A 101 7.91 -7.78 -1.61
C SER A 101 6.48 -7.44 -1.14
N ALA A 102 6.04 -6.18 -1.28
CA ALA A 102 4.67 -5.78 -0.96
C ALA A 102 3.64 -6.44 -1.87
N SER A 103 3.94 -6.52 -3.15
CA SER A 103 3.08 -7.17 -4.16
C SER A 103 3.02 -8.68 -3.98
N VAL A 104 4.15 -9.30 -3.64
CA VAL A 104 4.22 -10.72 -3.30
C VAL A 104 3.40 -11.01 -2.05
N LEU A 105 3.56 -10.20 -0.99
CA LEU A 105 2.76 -10.35 0.24
C LEU A 105 1.27 -10.17 -0.02
N ASN A 106 0.88 -9.21 -0.87
CA ASN A 106 -0.52 -9.03 -1.24
C ASN A 106 -1.10 -10.28 -1.94
N ARG A 107 -0.33 -10.94 -2.82
CA ARG A 107 -0.73 -12.22 -3.45
C ARG A 107 -0.82 -13.35 -2.43
N LEU A 108 0.12 -13.46 -1.48
CA LEU A 108 0.04 -14.43 -0.39
C LEU A 108 -1.19 -14.20 0.50
N CYS A 109 -1.53 -12.95 0.80
CA CYS A 109 -2.79 -12.62 1.49
C CYS A 109 -4.02 -13.18 0.75
N GLN A 110 -4.02 -13.11 -0.58
CA GLN A 110 -5.11 -13.68 -1.40
C GLN A 110 -5.12 -15.22 -1.36
N VAL A 111 -3.95 -15.87 -1.44
CA VAL A 111 -3.83 -17.34 -1.34
C VAL A 111 -4.38 -17.86 -0.01
N PHE A 112 -4.06 -17.17 1.10
CA PHE A 112 -4.55 -17.55 2.43
C PHE A 112 -5.98 -17.06 2.74
N GLY A 113 -6.63 -16.33 1.85
CA GLY A 113 -7.95 -15.72 2.08
C GLY A 113 -7.95 -14.69 3.21
N ARG A 114 -6.80 -14.12 3.56
CA ARG A 114 -6.63 -13.15 4.64
C ARG A 114 -6.45 -11.74 4.07
N GLU A 115 -7.17 -10.80 4.62
CA GLU A 115 -7.08 -9.41 4.15
C GLU A 115 -5.78 -8.71 4.55
N GLN A 116 -5.18 -9.11 5.68
CA GLN A 116 -3.93 -8.55 6.18
C GLN A 116 -3.10 -9.65 6.82
N MET A 117 -1.87 -9.76 6.33
CA MET A 117 -0.82 -10.60 6.90
C MET A 117 0.49 -9.84 6.86
N ARG A 118 1.30 -9.98 7.89
CA ARG A 118 2.73 -9.63 7.80
C ARG A 118 3.51 -10.81 7.24
N TRP A 119 4.70 -10.56 6.77
CA TRP A 119 5.58 -11.61 6.26
C TRP A 119 5.79 -12.74 7.27
N ARG A 120 6.01 -12.42 8.54
CA ARG A 120 6.15 -13.42 9.63
C ARG A 120 4.94 -14.35 9.77
N ASP A 121 3.74 -13.84 9.48
CA ASP A 121 2.51 -14.63 9.60
C ASP A 121 2.39 -15.68 8.49
N VAL A 122 3.07 -15.47 7.35
CA VAL A 122 3.13 -16.43 6.23
C VAL A 122 3.84 -17.72 6.67
N ALA A 123 5.02 -17.60 7.29
CA ALA A 123 5.75 -18.78 7.78
C ALA A 123 4.93 -19.57 8.81
N ILE A 124 4.25 -18.87 9.74
CA ILE A 124 3.38 -19.50 10.75
C ILE A 124 2.20 -20.22 10.09
N ALA A 125 1.58 -19.60 9.06
CA ALA A 125 0.45 -20.20 8.36
C ALA A 125 0.86 -21.48 7.61
N VAL A 126 2.01 -21.45 6.91
CA VAL A 126 2.55 -22.64 6.22
C VAL A 126 2.93 -23.73 7.23
N GLN A 127 3.62 -23.38 8.32
CA GLN A 127 3.96 -24.35 9.37
C GLN A 127 2.72 -25.00 9.98
N SER A 128 1.66 -24.22 10.21
CA SER A 128 0.40 -24.77 10.73
C SER A 128 -0.27 -25.71 9.73
N ALA A 129 -0.15 -25.44 8.43
CA ALA A 129 -0.66 -26.33 7.39
C ALA A 129 0.15 -27.64 7.31
N VAL A 130 1.50 -27.56 7.40
CA VAL A 130 2.38 -28.76 7.48
C VAL A 130 1.98 -29.64 8.66
N LEU A 131 1.81 -29.05 9.85
CA LEU A 131 1.43 -29.81 11.04
C LEU A 131 0.07 -30.51 10.88
N ARG A 132 -0.90 -29.86 10.26
CA ARG A 132 -2.22 -30.48 9.97
C ARG A 132 -2.10 -31.68 9.03
N LEU A 133 -1.28 -31.57 7.99
CA LEU A 133 -1.04 -32.68 7.05
C LEU A 133 -0.28 -33.86 7.69
N THR A 134 0.61 -33.58 8.65
CA THR A 134 1.39 -34.61 9.33
C THR A 134 0.69 -35.26 10.53
N THR A 135 -0.27 -34.56 11.16
CA THR A 135 -1.00 -35.05 12.34
C THR A 135 -2.33 -35.74 12.01
N SER A 136 -2.75 -35.81 10.74
CA SER A 136 -3.98 -36.53 10.35
C SER A 136 -3.62 -37.85 9.64
N PRO A 137 -3.83 -39.03 10.31
CA PRO A 137 -4.89 -39.86 9.80
C PRO A 137 -5.74 -40.46 10.94
N ALA A 138 -7.02 -40.41 10.80
CA ALA A 138 -8.03 -41.28 11.38
C ALA A 138 -8.93 -40.82 12.55
N GLU A 139 -8.71 -39.66 13.21
CA GLU A 139 -9.58 -39.34 14.37
C GLU A 139 -10.54 -38.14 14.23
N ASN A 140 -10.53 -37.38 13.12
CA ASN A 140 -11.38 -36.19 13.01
C ASN A 140 -12.25 -36.13 11.75
N LEU A 141 -12.79 -37.25 11.29
CA LEU A 141 -13.73 -37.28 10.15
C LEU A 141 -15.20 -37.04 10.56
N GLU A 142 -15.50 -36.89 11.85
CA GLU A 142 -16.87 -36.72 12.34
C GLU A 142 -17.28 -35.29 12.72
N GLU A 143 -16.33 -34.31 12.75
CA GLU A 143 -16.65 -32.98 13.28
C GLU A 143 -16.63 -31.81 12.25
N ILE A 144 -16.49 -32.11 10.95
CA ILE A 144 -16.50 -31.07 9.88
C ILE A 144 -17.77 -31.14 8.99
N THR A 145 -18.85 -31.73 9.45
CA THR A 145 -20.07 -31.85 8.63
C THR A 145 -21.12 -30.76 8.86
N GLU A 146 -20.81 -29.64 9.53
CA GLU A 146 -21.77 -28.54 9.68
C GLU A 146 -21.16 -27.16 9.42
N ILE A 147 -20.67 -26.91 8.21
CA ILE A 147 -20.61 -25.54 7.68
C ILE A 147 -21.61 -25.48 6.53
N GLN A 148 -22.82 -25.06 6.85
CA GLN A 148 -23.82 -24.69 5.84
C GLN A 148 -23.30 -23.50 5.04
N VAL A 149 -22.97 -23.76 3.78
CA VAL A 149 -22.71 -22.73 2.77
C VAL A 149 -24.08 -22.22 2.30
N PRO A 150 -24.42 -20.95 2.47
CA PRO A 150 -25.61 -20.41 1.86
C PRO A 150 -25.43 -20.37 0.34
N ASP A 151 -26.26 -21.14 -0.34
CA ASP A 151 -26.37 -21.20 -1.79
C ASP A 151 -27.18 -19.99 -2.27
N GLU A 152 -26.51 -18.89 -2.59
CA GLU A 152 -27.09 -17.81 -3.41
C GLU A 152 -26.04 -17.27 -4.38
N THR A 153 -26.08 -17.82 -5.59
CA THR A 153 -25.40 -17.28 -6.75
C THR A 153 -26.26 -16.23 -7.45
N PRO A 154 -25.85 -14.96 -7.52
CA PRO A 154 -26.28 -14.09 -8.60
C PRO A 154 -25.29 -14.22 -9.76
N SER A 155 -25.85 -14.58 -10.90
CA SER A 155 -25.20 -14.71 -12.19
C SER A 155 -24.50 -13.43 -12.66
N GLY A 156 -23.28 -13.57 -13.21
CA GLY A 156 -22.69 -12.65 -14.16
C GLY A 156 -21.77 -11.59 -13.62
N GLY A 157 -20.57 -11.95 -13.16
CA GLY A 157 -19.47 -11.03 -12.95
C GLY A 157 -18.13 -11.78 -13.00
N HIS A 158 -17.19 -11.24 -13.76
CA HIS A 158 -15.85 -11.82 -13.94
C HIS A 158 -15.17 -12.07 -12.57
N PRO A 159 -14.55 -13.25 -12.32
CA PRO A 159 -13.95 -13.59 -11.01
C PRO A 159 -12.91 -12.59 -10.49
N ARG A 160 -12.18 -11.89 -11.37
CA ARG A 160 -11.21 -10.85 -11.02
C ARG A 160 -11.82 -9.62 -10.34
N PHE A 161 -13.02 -9.20 -10.80
CA PHE A 161 -13.73 -8.05 -10.23
C PHE A 161 -14.17 -8.29 -8.77
N ARG A 162 -14.47 -9.55 -8.41
CA ARG A 162 -14.84 -9.93 -7.03
C ARG A 162 -13.69 -9.80 -6.05
N ALA A 163 -12.46 -10.14 -6.43
CA ALA A 163 -11.30 -10.07 -5.53
C ALA A 163 -10.86 -8.62 -5.24
N GLU A 164 -10.86 -7.75 -6.26
CA GLU A 164 -10.52 -6.33 -6.12
C GLU A 164 -11.56 -5.59 -5.25
N MET A 165 -12.85 -5.89 -5.46
CA MET A 165 -13.94 -5.32 -4.67
C MET A 165 -13.99 -5.88 -3.24
N ALA A 166 -13.55 -7.12 -3.00
CA ALA A 166 -13.50 -7.68 -1.65
C ALA A 166 -12.46 -6.96 -0.79
N GLY A 167 -11.25 -6.72 -1.30
CA GLY A 167 -10.21 -5.97 -0.59
C GLY A 167 -10.63 -4.54 -0.25
N LEU A 168 -11.33 -3.88 -1.19
CA LEU A 168 -11.83 -2.53 -0.98
C LEU A 168 -13.04 -2.50 -0.05
N LYS A 169 -14.00 -3.42 -0.20
CA LYS A 169 -15.15 -3.55 0.71
C LYS A 169 -14.71 -3.77 2.16
N SER A 170 -13.62 -4.50 2.38
CA SER A 170 -13.10 -4.71 3.72
C SER A 170 -12.40 -3.47 4.28
N TYR A 171 -11.63 -2.74 3.46
CA TYR A 171 -11.07 -1.43 3.86
C TYR A 171 -12.19 -0.45 4.23
N ILE A 172 -13.23 -0.37 3.39
CA ILE A 172 -14.43 0.43 3.62
C ILE A 172 -15.17 0.00 4.90
N LYS A 173 -15.36 -1.32 5.11
CA LYS A 173 -16.01 -1.85 6.32
C LYS A 173 -15.23 -1.51 7.59
N ARG A 174 -13.89 -1.53 7.54
CA ARG A 174 -13.03 -1.14 8.66
C ARG A 174 -13.00 0.36 8.91
N ALA A 175 -12.99 1.18 7.85
CA ALA A 175 -13.13 2.63 7.98
C ALA A 175 -14.44 2.99 8.69
N ARG A 176 -15.55 2.32 8.36
CA ARG A 176 -16.84 2.46 9.07
C ARG A 176 -16.78 2.00 10.52
N ALA A 177 -16.12 0.87 10.80
CA ALA A 177 -15.96 0.38 12.18
C ALA A 177 -15.11 1.33 13.01
N LYS A 178 -14.02 1.88 12.43
CA LYS A 178 -13.13 2.85 13.08
C LYS A 178 -13.85 4.18 13.35
N GLN A 179 -14.68 4.64 12.40
CA GLN A 179 -15.50 5.85 12.56
C GLN A 179 -16.55 5.70 13.66
N ARG A 180 -17.21 4.54 13.76
CA ARG A 180 -18.14 4.23 14.87
C ARG A 180 -17.43 4.18 16.22
N MET A 181 -16.24 3.57 16.29
CA MET A 181 -15.40 3.54 17.48
C MET A 181 -14.94 4.93 17.90
N ALA A 182 -14.50 5.76 16.95
CA ALA A 182 -14.10 7.14 17.21
C ALA A 182 -15.29 8.01 17.67
N GLN A 183 -16.49 7.78 17.14
CA GLN A 183 -17.72 8.44 17.61
C GLN A 183 -18.11 7.99 19.02
N GLN A 184 -17.94 6.70 19.37
CA GLN A 184 -18.19 6.19 20.72
C GLN A 184 -17.17 6.75 21.72
N LEU A 185 -15.87 6.74 21.37
CA LEU A 185 -14.81 7.34 22.20
C LEU A 185 -14.99 8.85 22.40
N GLY A 186 -15.43 9.57 21.35
CA GLY A 186 -15.72 11.01 21.45
C GLY A 186 -16.94 11.33 22.31
N GLN A 187 -17.89 10.39 22.46
CA GLN A 187 -19.02 10.53 23.38
C GLN A 187 -18.65 10.20 24.84
N GLU A 188 -17.73 9.24 25.03
CA GLU A 188 -17.21 8.90 26.38
C GLU A 188 -16.30 10.00 26.92
N ASP A 189 -15.48 10.65 26.10
CA ASP A 189 -14.63 11.78 26.51
C ASP A 189 -15.43 13.00 26.97
N GLN A 190 -16.61 13.25 26.40
CA GLN A 190 -17.48 14.34 26.88
C GLN A 190 -18.10 14.06 28.25
N THR A 191 -18.23 12.79 28.64
CA THR A 191 -18.73 12.39 29.94
C THR A 191 -17.66 12.37 31.05
N ILE A 192 -16.36 12.14 30.64
CA ILE A 192 -15.22 12.02 31.55
C ILE A 192 -14.65 13.39 31.97
N ILE A 193 -14.86 14.44 31.17
CA ILE A 193 -14.43 15.81 31.54
C ILE A 193 -15.16 16.35 32.79
N GLN A 194 -16.25 15.70 33.20
CA GLN A 194 -17.01 16.11 34.40
C GLN A 194 -16.60 15.40 35.69
N THR A 195 -15.77 14.35 35.65
CA THR A 195 -15.31 13.64 36.86
C THR A 195 -13.78 13.61 36.86
N GLY A 196 -13.17 14.56 37.56
CA GLY A 196 -11.73 14.69 37.69
C GLY A 196 -11.08 13.57 38.50
N GLU A 197 -10.59 12.53 37.84
CA GLU A 197 -9.57 11.62 38.38
C GLU A 197 -8.54 11.24 37.31
N HIS A 198 -7.39 11.90 37.41
CA HIS A 198 -6.21 11.63 36.62
C HIS A 198 -5.28 10.67 37.33
N SER A 199 -5.22 9.40 36.98
CA SER A 199 -3.96 8.62 37.05
C SER A 199 -4.10 7.15 36.62
N GLY A 200 -4.11 6.83 35.36
CA GLY A 200 -4.09 5.41 34.91
C GLY A 200 -3.90 5.22 33.39
N TRP A 201 -4.06 6.26 32.65
CA TRP A 201 -4.27 6.20 31.19
C TRP A 201 -3.01 6.16 30.31
N LYS A 202 -1.82 6.36 30.86
CA LYS A 202 -0.60 6.52 30.03
C LYS A 202 -0.06 5.24 29.41
N GLN A 203 -0.32 4.07 29.98
CA GLN A 203 0.24 2.82 29.45
C GLN A 203 -0.66 2.11 28.45
N ASP A 204 -1.97 2.15 28.60
CA ASP A 204 -2.91 1.49 27.71
C ASP A 204 -3.17 2.27 26.44
N THR A 205 -3.17 3.61 26.51
CA THR A 205 -3.20 4.48 25.32
C THR A 205 -1.94 4.35 24.48
N VAL A 206 -0.75 4.24 25.06
CA VAL A 206 0.50 4.03 24.32
C VAL A 206 0.50 2.66 23.63
N LYS A 207 -0.03 1.61 24.28
CA LYS A 207 -0.18 0.28 23.65
C LYS A 207 -1.24 0.28 22.55
N ALA A 208 -2.38 0.94 22.74
CA ALA A 208 -3.41 1.09 21.71
C ALA A 208 -2.88 1.91 20.51
N TYR A 209 -2.11 2.98 20.74
CA TYR A 209 -1.46 3.76 19.71
C TYR A 209 -0.38 2.96 18.95
N SER A 210 0.44 2.17 19.64
CA SER A 210 1.47 1.35 18.98
C SER A 210 0.87 0.22 18.12
N VAL A 211 -0.22 -0.39 18.55
CA VAL A 211 -0.98 -1.39 17.76
C VAL A 211 -1.65 -0.73 16.56
N MET A 212 -2.18 0.49 16.71
CA MET A 212 -2.81 1.27 15.65
C MET A 212 -1.80 1.74 14.58
N ILE A 213 -0.61 2.20 15.00
CA ILE A 213 0.49 2.59 14.10
C ILE A 213 1.00 1.38 13.32
N ALA A 214 1.19 0.22 13.96
CA ALA A 214 1.60 -1.00 13.27
C ALA A 214 0.58 -1.48 12.23
N HIS A 215 -0.70 -1.24 12.44
CA HIS A 215 -1.76 -1.57 11.50
C HIS A 215 -1.80 -0.61 10.30
N ASP A 216 -1.58 0.67 10.54
CA ASP A 216 -1.55 1.70 9.48
C ASP A 216 -0.32 1.52 8.57
N GLU A 217 0.84 1.15 9.09
CA GLU A 217 2.06 0.86 8.31
C GLU A 217 1.87 -0.30 7.32
N LEU A 218 1.23 -1.40 7.74
CA LEU A 218 0.95 -2.53 6.85
C LEU A 218 -0.06 -2.16 5.76
N VAL A 219 -1.09 -1.40 6.10
CA VAL A 219 -2.08 -0.90 5.13
C VAL A 219 -1.39 -0.04 4.07
N LEU A 220 -0.48 0.84 4.49
CA LEU A 220 0.27 1.70 3.58
C LEU A 220 1.23 0.89 2.70
N TYR A 221 1.92 -0.09 3.28
CA TYR A 221 2.81 -0.99 2.53
C TYR A 221 2.07 -1.76 1.44
N LEU A 222 0.84 -2.20 1.70
CA LEU A 222 0.00 -2.94 0.76
C LEU A 222 -0.89 -2.04 -0.12
N LEU A 223 -0.86 -0.72 0.03
CA LEU A 223 -1.78 0.20 -0.65
C LEU A 223 -1.64 0.12 -2.18
N ARG A 224 -0.44 0.31 -2.69
CA ARG A 224 -0.16 0.33 -4.13
C ARG A 224 -0.44 -1.01 -4.81
N PRO A 225 0.04 -2.16 -4.27
CA PRO A 225 -0.30 -3.47 -4.84
C PRO A 225 -1.79 -3.77 -4.87
N ARG A 226 -2.53 -3.35 -3.87
CA ARG A 226 -3.99 -3.55 -3.80
C ARG A 226 -4.74 -2.74 -4.84
N LEU A 227 -4.34 -1.50 -5.00
CA LEU A 227 -4.95 -0.59 -5.96
C LEU A 227 -4.41 -0.81 -7.38
N LYS A 228 -3.29 -1.56 -7.53
CA LYS A 228 -2.56 -1.73 -8.80
C LYS A 228 -2.23 -0.39 -9.45
N ILE A 229 -1.75 0.57 -8.64
CA ILE A 229 -1.31 1.87 -9.10
C ILE A 229 0.22 1.94 -9.10
N VAL A 230 0.76 2.60 -10.10
CA VAL A 230 2.20 2.83 -10.27
C VAL A 230 2.45 4.30 -10.52
N ASN A 231 3.45 4.88 -9.85
CA ASN A 231 3.95 6.20 -10.21
C ASN A 231 5.17 6.05 -11.13
N VAL A 232 4.96 6.28 -12.41
CA VAL A 232 6.00 6.17 -13.45
C VAL A 232 7.16 7.14 -13.23
N MET A 233 6.89 8.30 -12.62
CA MET A 233 7.94 9.29 -12.32
C MET A 233 8.98 8.73 -11.35
N GLU A 234 8.62 7.85 -10.43
CA GLU A 234 9.57 7.20 -9.52
C GLU A 234 10.56 6.33 -10.27
N GLU A 235 10.09 5.54 -11.25
CA GLU A 235 10.96 4.74 -12.11
C GLU A 235 11.95 5.61 -12.86
N LEU A 236 11.46 6.67 -13.51
CA LEU A 236 12.29 7.56 -14.32
C LEU A 236 13.34 8.31 -13.49
N VAL A 237 12.95 8.78 -12.30
CA VAL A 237 13.86 9.44 -11.35
C VAL A 237 14.91 8.46 -10.84
N MET A 238 14.53 7.24 -10.47
CA MET A 238 15.50 6.23 -10.01
C MET A 238 16.47 5.83 -11.10
N LEU A 239 16.02 5.69 -12.34
CA LEU A 239 16.92 5.46 -13.50
C LEU A 239 17.91 6.63 -13.70
N ALA A 240 17.47 7.87 -13.47
CA ALA A 240 18.35 9.03 -13.53
C ALA A 240 19.34 9.08 -12.37
N VAL A 241 18.91 8.74 -11.15
CA VAL A 241 19.79 8.65 -9.96
C VAL A 241 20.87 7.61 -10.14
N GLN A 242 20.56 6.43 -10.69
CA GLN A 242 21.54 5.37 -10.97
C GLN A 242 22.62 5.80 -11.98
N LYS A 243 22.31 6.78 -12.85
CA LYS A 243 23.25 7.31 -13.84
C LYS A 243 24.14 8.44 -13.31
N ILE A 244 23.98 8.84 -12.03
CA ILE A 244 24.87 9.83 -11.42
C ILE A 244 26.26 9.22 -11.27
N ASN A 245 27.23 9.83 -11.92
CA ASN A 245 28.61 9.39 -11.88
C ASN A 245 29.36 9.95 -10.65
N ALA A 246 28.83 9.71 -9.45
CA ALA A 246 29.44 10.11 -8.19
C ALA A 246 29.26 8.96 -7.17
N PRO A 247 30.33 8.23 -6.79
CA PRO A 247 30.23 7.10 -5.85
C PRO A 247 29.53 7.46 -4.56
N GLN A 248 29.81 8.63 -3.99
CA GLN A 248 29.19 9.10 -2.76
C GLN A 248 27.66 9.26 -2.86
N ALA A 249 27.12 9.49 -4.05
CA ALA A 249 25.67 9.59 -4.27
C ALA A 249 24.98 8.21 -4.27
N GLN A 250 25.75 7.12 -4.34
CA GLN A 250 25.24 5.75 -4.34
C GLN A 250 25.42 5.06 -2.98
N GLU A 251 25.95 5.76 -1.97
CA GLU A 251 26.19 5.21 -0.64
C GLU A 251 24.95 5.29 0.27
N GLY A 252 24.68 4.22 0.97
CA GLY A 252 23.64 4.15 2.01
C GLY A 252 22.27 4.57 1.50
N ASN A 253 21.61 5.49 2.18
CA ASN A 253 20.26 5.99 1.84
C ASN A 253 20.26 7.19 0.86
N ARG A 254 21.41 7.67 0.44
CA ARG A 254 21.53 8.86 -0.43
C ARG A 254 20.80 8.76 -1.76
N PRO A 255 20.75 7.60 -2.45
CA PRO A 255 19.93 7.47 -3.65
C PRO A 255 18.46 7.77 -3.40
N ALA A 256 17.93 7.31 -2.27
CA ALA A 256 16.53 7.57 -1.87
C ALA A 256 16.28 9.06 -1.53
N GLU A 257 17.23 9.70 -0.83
CA GLU A 257 17.15 11.12 -0.49
C GLU A 257 17.20 12.00 -1.75
N ILE A 258 18.08 11.67 -2.70
CA ILE A 258 18.17 12.36 -4.00
C ILE A 258 16.87 12.18 -4.78
N ALA A 259 16.34 10.95 -4.82
CA ALA A 259 15.09 10.65 -5.50
C ALA A 259 13.91 11.40 -4.87
N ALA A 260 13.77 11.37 -3.55
CA ALA A 260 12.70 12.07 -2.85
C ALA A 260 12.77 13.59 -3.06
N TYR A 261 13.99 14.17 -3.05
CA TYR A 261 14.19 15.58 -3.36
C TYR A 261 13.73 15.93 -4.78
N ALA A 262 14.06 15.10 -5.77
CA ALA A 262 13.67 15.30 -7.15
C ALA A 262 12.15 15.12 -7.33
N LEU A 263 11.57 14.05 -6.79
CA LEU A 263 10.16 13.72 -6.88
C LEU A 263 9.26 14.82 -6.26
N ASN A 264 9.71 15.47 -5.19
CA ASN A 264 8.98 16.60 -4.60
C ASN A 264 8.95 17.87 -5.47
N ARG A 265 9.61 17.86 -6.64
CA ARG A 265 9.72 19.00 -7.59
C ARG A 265 9.24 18.66 -8.98
N LEU A 266 8.88 17.42 -9.21
CA LEU A 266 8.41 16.90 -10.49
C LEU A 266 6.92 16.58 -10.42
N PRO A 267 6.18 16.71 -11.50
CA PRO A 267 4.78 16.31 -11.54
C PRO A 267 4.69 14.79 -11.34
N PRO A 268 3.75 14.27 -10.53
CA PRO A 268 3.53 12.84 -10.42
C PRO A 268 2.90 12.29 -11.69
N LEU A 269 3.19 11.02 -12.02
CA LEU A 269 2.66 10.31 -13.19
C LEU A 269 2.09 8.95 -12.74
N TYR A 270 0.93 8.97 -12.08
CA TYR A 270 0.24 7.75 -11.63
C TYR A 270 -0.56 7.14 -12.78
N ALA A 271 -0.40 5.81 -12.94
CA ALA A 271 -1.13 5.00 -13.89
C ALA A 271 -1.82 3.81 -13.19
N THR A 272 -2.98 3.41 -13.71
CA THR A 272 -3.80 2.29 -13.25
C THR A 272 -4.00 1.24 -14.36
N SER A 273 -3.58 1.55 -15.59
CA SER A 273 -3.67 0.67 -16.74
C SER A 273 -2.33 0.56 -17.45
N TRP A 274 -2.15 -0.51 -18.23
CA TRP A 274 -0.93 -0.74 -18.98
C TRP A 274 -0.68 0.34 -20.04
N ASN A 275 -1.72 0.74 -20.73
CA ASN A 275 -1.61 1.81 -21.72
C ASN A 275 -1.33 3.16 -21.03
N GLY A 276 -2.01 3.47 -19.93
CA GLY A 276 -1.73 4.65 -19.12
C GLY A 276 -0.28 4.71 -18.62
N TYR A 277 0.28 3.57 -18.19
CA TYR A 277 1.70 3.45 -17.83
C TYR A 277 2.61 3.79 -19.02
N ASN A 278 2.36 3.19 -20.19
CA ASN A 278 3.20 3.41 -21.39
C ASN A 278 3.13 4.87 -21.87
N ILE A 279 1.92 5.46 -21.89
CA ILE A 279 1.75 6.88 -22.27
C ILE A 279 2.47 7.79 -21.27
N SER A 280 2.31 7.58 -19.97
CA SER A 280 2.96 8.37 -18.92
C SER A 280 4.49 8.24 -19.00
N ARG A 281 5.00 7.03 -19.28
CA ARG A 281 6.43 6.78 -19.44
C ARG A 281 6.99 7.49 -20.67
N GLN A 282 6.27 7.44 -21.79
CA GLN A 282 6.67 8.12 -23.00
C GLN A 282 6.68 9.65 -22.82
N CYS A 283 5.66 10.20 -22.19
CA CYS A 283 5.55 11.62 -21.81
C CYS A 283 6.73 12.02 -20.90
N GLY A 284 7.00 11.24 -19.85
CA GLY A 284 8.12 11.51 -18.94
C GLY A 284 9.46 11.52 -19.65
N ILE A 285 9.70 10.59 -20.59
CA ILE A 285 10.95 10.52 -21.37
C ILE A 285 11.05 11.67 -22.37
N ASN A 286 9.98 12.00 -23.08
CA ASN A 286 10.05 12.95 -24.19
C ASN A 286 9.94 14.41 -23.71
N GLU A 287 9.09 14.67 -22.73
CA GLU A 287 8.75 16.03 -22.32
C GLU A 287 9.47 16.45 -21.04
N LEU A 288 9.64 15.52 -20.07
CA LEU A 288 10.16 15.84 -18.75
C LEU A 288 11.61 15.40 -18.51
N ALA A 289 12.29 14.79 -19.47
CA ALA A 289 13.66 14.28 -19.30
C ALA A 289 14.64 15.35 -18.78
N LYS A 290 14.57 16.57 -19.31
CA LYS A 290 15.44 17.68 -18.87
C LYS A 290 15.15 18.08 -17.43
N ASP A 291 13.88 18.15 -17.05
CA ASP A 291 13.46 18.52 -15.70
C ASP A 291 13.83 17.42 -14.69
N ILE A 292 13.69 16.15 -15.08
CA ILE A 292 14.13 14.99 -14.29
C ILE A 292 15.63 15.07 -14.01
N ILE A 293 16.44 15.24 -15.06
CA ILE A 293 17.90 15.34 -14.94
C ILE A 293 18.30 16.54 -14.05
N LEU A 294 17.66 17.70 -14.25
CA LEU A 294 17.92 18.88 -13.45
C LEU A 294 17.53 18.70 -11.98
N ALA A 295 16.35 18.15 -11.70
CA ALA A 295 15.88 17.88 -10.35
C ALA A 295 16.78 16.88 -9.62
N VAL A 296 17.20 15.81 -10.30
CA VAL A 296 18.11 14.80 -9.75
C VAL A 296 19.51 15.38 -9.48
N ARG A 297 20.08 16.19 -10.40
CA ARG A 297 21.36 16.87 -10.18
C ARG A 297 21.30 17.83 -8.99
N ASN A 298 20.24 18.63 -8.89
CA ASN A 298 20.03 19.54 -7.75
C ASN A 298 19.86 18.76 -6.42
N GLY A 299 19.15 17.62 -6.47
CA GLY A 299 19.04 16.70 -5.34
C GLY A 299 20.39 16.15 -4.90
N ALA A 300 21.21 15.69 -5.86
CA ALA A 300 22.55 15.20 -5.58
C ALA A 300 23.43 16.27 -4.94
N LEU A 301 23.45 17.48 -5.49
CA LEU A 301 24.20 18.59 -4.90
C LEU A 301 23.75 18.90 -3.47
N LYS A 302 22.44 18.93 -3.22
CA LYS A 302 21.89 19.22 -1.90
C LYS A 302 22.20 18.12 -0.89
N VAL A 303 22.03 16.86 -1.27
CA VAL A 303 22.26 15.70 -0.38
C VAL A 303 23.75 15.52 -0.08
N LEU A 304 24.63 15.72 -1.06
CA LEU A 304 26.08 15.60 -0.86
C LEU A 304 26.68 16.72 0.00
N GLN A 305 26.04 17.88 0.06
CA GLN A 305 26.41 18.99 0.94
C GLN A 305 25.92 18.80 2.39
N SER A 306 24.97 17.91 2.60
CA SER A 306 24.42 17.64 3.93
C SER A 306 25.16 16.46 4.58
N PRO A 307 25.36 16.48 5.93
CA PRO A 307 25.85 15.29 6.60
C PRO A 307 24.89 14.13 6.36
N PRO A 308 25.39 12.88 6.30
CA PRO A 308 24.53 11.72 6.14
C PRO A 308 23.48 11.72 7.27
N ALA A 309 22.21 11.63 6.90
CA ALA A 309 21.14 11.52 7.87
C ALA A 309 21.38 10.27 8.74
N PRO A 310 21.15 10.34 10.07
CA PRO A 310 21.17 9.14 10.87
C PRO A 310 20.22 8.12 10.25
N SER A 311 20.65 6.86 10.15
CA SER A 311 19.95 5.79 9.44
C SER A 311 18.68 5.35 10.19
N THR A 312 17.73 6.26 10.38
CA THR A 312 16.36 5.89 10.71
C THR A 312 15.72 5.36 9.45
N SER A 313 15.70 4.05 9.34
CA SER A 313 15.13 3.37 8.17
C SER A 313 13.66 3.72 7.98
N PRO A 314 13.22 3.95 6.74
CA PRO A 314 11.80 3.95 6.43
C PRO A 314 11.18 2.62 6.87
N PHE A 315 9.93 2.62 7.32
CA PHE A 315 9.24 1.38 7.75
C PHE A 315 9.16 0.31 6.64
N ALA A 316 9.29 0.66 5.37
CA ALA A 316 9.40 -0.30 4.27
C ALA A 316 10.61 -1.24 4.40
N THR A 317 11.71 -0.81 5.04
CA THR A 317 12.88 -1.67 5.24
C THR A 317 12.65 -2.78 6.25
N ASP A 318 11.78 -2.57 7.24
CA ASP A 318 11.44 -3.62 8.20
C ASP A 318 10.64 -4.73 7.52
N PHE A 319 9.70 -4.39 6.64
CA PHE A 319 8.95 -5.37 5.85
C PHE A 319 9.83 -6.13 4.86
N GLU A 320 10.84 -5.50 4.30
CA GLU A 320 11.84 -6.13 3.42
C GLU A 320 12.74 -7.11 4.21
N ALA A 321 13.11 -6.75 5.44
CA ALA A 321 13.86 -7.62 6.33
C ALA A 321 12.99 -8.83 6.75
N GLU A 322 11.74 -8.59 7.15
CA GLU A 322 10.77 -9.65 7.45
C GLU A 322 10.56 -10.58 6.25
N ALA A 323 10.48 -10.04 5.02
CA ALA A 323 10.33 -10.84 3.81
C ALA A 323 11.49 -11.81 3.62
N ARG A 324 12.74 -11.32 3.74
CA ARG A 324 13.94 -12.15 3.62
C ARG A 324 14.00 -13.23 4.68
N GLU A 325 13.74 -12.89 5.92
CA GLU A 325 13.71 -13.84 7.03
C GLU A 325 12.61 -14.91 6.83
N THR A 326 11.42 -14.47 6.40
CA THR A 326 10.30 -15.39 6.12
C THR A 326 10.63 -16.37 5.01
N ILE A 327 11.24 -15.92 3.91
CA ILE A 327 11.66 -16.80 2.82
C ILE A 327 12.67 -17.83 3.31
N GLN A 328 13.67 -17.43 4.11
CA GLN A 328 14.62 -18.37 4.71
C GLN A 328 13.94 -19.40 5.63
N ASN A 329 12.92 -18.97 6.39
CA ASN A 329 12.14 -19.86 7.22
C ASN A 329 11.29 -20.83 6.39
N LEU A 330 10.69 -20.38 5.29
CA LEU A 330 9.96 -21.23 4.36
C LEU A 330 10.85 -22.27 3.70
N CYS A 331 12.08 -21.90 3.31
CA CYS A 331 13.08 -22.86 2.82
C CYS A 331 13.29 -24.02 3.82
N ARG A 332 13.43 -23.70 5.11
CA ARG A 332 13.60 -24.71 6.16
C ARG A 332 12.33 -25.55 6.42
N ILE A 333 11.15 -24.92 6.44
CA ILE A 333 9.87 -25.59 6.72
C ILE A 333 9.52 -26.58 5.60
N LEU A 334 9.78 -26.19 4.34
CA LEU A 334 9.41 -26.96 3.15
C LEU A 334 10.56 -27.83 2.61
N ASP A 335 11.74 -27.80 3.27
CA ASP A 335 12.98 -28.50 2.87
C ASP A 335 13.36 -28.19 1.39
N ARG A 336 13.36 -26.89 1.03
CA ARG A 336 13.63 -26.40 -0.33
C ARG A 336 14.52 -25.16 -0.28
N ASP A 337 15.61 -25.16 -1.05
CA ASP A 337 16.56 -24.06 -1.12
C ASP A 337 16.28 -23.07 -2.28
N ASP A 338 15.30 -23.38 -3.14
CA ASP A 338 14.99 -22.63 -4.36
C ASP A 338 13.88 -21.58 -4.18
N ILE A 339 13.42 -21.34 -2.93
CA ILE A 339 12.34 -20.39 -2.66
C ILE A 339 12.89 -18.96 -2.62
N ASP A 340 12.29 -18.09 -3.45
CA ASP A 340 12.58 -16.66 -3.49
C ASP A 340 11.31 -15.82 -3.69
N LEU A 341 11.45 -14.48 -3.79
CA LEU A 341 10.31 -13.58 -4.01
C LEU A 341 9.56 -13.84 -5.33
N THR A 342 10.20 -14.47 -6.31
CA THR A 342 9.58 -14.68 -7.63
C THR A 342 8.68 -15.90 -7.65
N ASN A 343 8.99 -16.93 -6.85
CA ASN A 343 8.30 -18.21 -6.86
C ASN A 343 7.54 -18.55 -5.55
N VAL A 344 7.76 -17.84 -4.45
CA VAL A 344 7.16 -18.16 -3.14
C VAL A 344 5.64 -18.29 -3.17
N VAL A 345 4.95 -17.47 -3.96
CA VAL A 345 3.48 -17.55 -4.09
C VAL A 345 3.06 -18.87 -4.71
N GLN A 346 3.74 -19.28 -5.78
CA GLN A 346 3.48 -20.54 -6.46
C GLN A 346 3.78 -21.74 -5.56
N VAL A 347 4.93 -21.73 -4.89
CA VAL A 347 5.35 -22.80 -3.95
C VAL A 347 4.34 -22.97 -2.83
N VAL A 348 3.91 -21.87 -2.20
CA VAL A 348 2.90 -21.91 -1.13
C VAL A 348 1.56 -22.40 -1.65
N GLN A 349 1.15 -21.96 -2.85
CA GLN A 349 -0.10 -22.39 -3.46
C GLN A 349 -0.11 -23.88 -3.85
N GLU A 350 0.98 -24.37 -4.41
CA GLU A 350 1.17 -25.79 -4.70
C GLU A 350 1.09 -26.62 -3.41
N PHE A 351 1.78 -26.17 -2.36
CA PHE A 351 1.77 -26.86 -1.06
C PHE A 351 0.38 -26.92 -0.41
N LEU A 352 -0.43 -25.86 -0.50
CA LEU A 352 -1.77 -25.81 0.10
C LEU A 352 -2.81 -26.63 -0.71
N ASN A 353 -2.52 -26.96 -1.96
CA ASN A 353 -3.43 -27.74 -2.84
C ASN A 353 -3.15 -29.26 -2.76
N HIS A 354 -2.09 -29.68 -2.10
CA HIS A 354 -1.73 -31.09 -1.83
C HIS A 354 -2.20 -31.52 -0.45
#